data_c6a76ef0ce704d35f4db2c0a078f58fc
#
_entry.id   c6a76ef0ce704d35f4db2c0a078f58fc
#
_cell.length_a   1.000
_cell.length_b   1.000
_cell.length_c   1.000
_cell.angle_alpha   90.00
_cell.angle_beta   90.00
_cell.angle_gamma   90.00
#
_symmetry.space_group_name_H-M   'P 1'
#
loop_
_entity.id
_entity.type
_entity.pdbx_description
1 polymer ?
#
loop_
_entity_poly.entity_id
_entity_poly.type
_entity_poly.pdbx_seq_one_letter_code
_entity_poly.pdbx_strand_id
1 'polypeptide(L)'
;MLSGFCISQMGLEKADAMAFSNDKAFIVKSLEQTEEFLRLLQTGVPFPVRDFHDLREAFHQIQIEGTCLSVEDLFALKPSLNVLEAILRFGHSESAAAFPQLKSLMENIFIERSIFTEANRLVDDKGEIPDNASTELLEIRQSIRRKQGGIEKRIRQIMGDAKTAGWVDPKSEITIRDGRLVIPVKAGDKRAIRGFIHDESATGQTVYIEPAEIFDTSNEIKELEYAEKREIHRILMAFTRLLRPYLSELRKAWNMLGEIDFIRAKALLSQEIGGVKPELRDTPYINWQQARHPLLEQKLKSQGKQVVPLDLQLNENERILVISGPNAGGKSVCLKTTGLLQYMLQCGLMPPMRVDSQCGLFESLFIDIGDEQSILDDLSTYSSHLINMKALLEHADGNTLFLIDEFGTGTEPQLGGAIAEAILLELNKKQAFGMVTTHYANLKLLADNHKGIINGAMLFDTKFMQPMYLMVTGKPGSSFAFEIA
;
A
#
# COMPACT_ATOMS: atom_id res chain seq x y z
N MET A 1 -4.84 -7.26 -1.66
CA MET A 1 -3.64 -7.94 -2.20
C MET A 1 -2.54 -6.93 -2.54
N LEU A 2 -2.76 -5.98 -3.44
CA LEU A 2 -1.74 -5.02 -3.89
C LEU A 2 -1.07 -4.26 -2.72
N SER A 3 -1.87 -3.70 -1.81
CA SER A 3 -1.39 -2.95 -0.64
C SER A 3 -0.44 -3.76 0.27
N GLY A 4 -0.59 -5.09 0.32
CA GLY A 4 0.29 -5.97 1.09
C GLY A 4 1.71 -6.11 0.52
N PHE A 5 1.95 -5.67 -0.70
CA PHE A 5 3.27 -5.65 -1.34
C PHE A 5 3.98 -4.29 -1.23
N CYS A 6 3.27 -3.22 -0.86
CA CYS A 6 3.88 -1.93 -0.60
C CYS A 6 4.67 -1.97 0.71
N ILE A 7 5.85 -1.37 0.73
CA ILE A 7 6.72 -1.26 1.91
C ILE A 7 6.68 0.12 2.54
N SER A 8 6.16 1.12 1.83
CA SER A 8 6.07 2.50 2.28
C SER A 8 4.63 3.00 2.34
N GLN A 9 4.39 3.98 3.22
CA GLN A 9 3.11 4.69 3.26
C GLN A 9 2.80 5.38 1.94
N MET A 10 3.82 5.91 1.25
CA MET A 10 3.68 6.57 -0.05
C MET A 10 3.24 5.59 -1.15
N GLY A 11 3.75 4.35 -1.14
CA GLY A 11 3.29 3.30 -2.05
C GLY A 11 1.85 2.86 -1.76
N LEU A 12 1.47 2.76 -0.48
CA LEU A 12 0.10 2.48 -0.06
C LEU A 12 -0.88 3.55 -0.53
N GLU A 13 -0.57 4.82 -0.34
CA GLU A 13 -1.40 5.94 -0.81
C GLU A 13 -1.65 5.89 -2.32
N LYS A 14 -0.63 5.51 -3.11
CA LYS A 14 -0.79 5.32 -4.56
C LYS A 14 -1.67 4.12 -4.91
N ALA A 15 -1.57 3.03 -4.15
CA ALA A 15 -2.43 1.87 -4.32
C ALA A 15 -3.90 2.19 -3.98
N ASP A 16 -4.14 2.98 -2.94
CA ASP A 16 -5.47 3.40 -2.52
C ASP A 16 -6.09 4.47 -3.46
N ALA A 17 -5.23 5.31 -4.06
CA ALA A 17 -5.64 6.33 -5.04
C ALA A 17 -5.81 5.77 -6.46
N MET A 18 -5.59 4.47 -6.66
CA MET A 18 -5.71 3.83 -7.97
C MET A 18 -7.15 3.88 -8.47
N ALA A 19 -7.36 4.38 -9.68
CA ALA A 19 -8.67 4.56 -10.27
C ALA A 19 -8.72 4.03 -11.70
N PHE A 20 -9.91 3.69 -12.15
CA PHE A 20 -10.18 3.34 -13.53
C PHE A 20 -9.83 4.52 -14.46
N SER A 21 -9.10 4.23 -15.53
CA SER A 21 -8.67 5.23 -16.52
C SER A 21 -9.00 4.77 -17.94
N ASN A 22 -9.35 5.71 -18.79
CA ASN A 22 -9.47 5.53 -20.24
C ASN A 22 -8.30 6.19 -21.00
N ASP A 23 -7.33 6.77 -20.29
CA ASP A 23 -6.11 7.31 -20.88
C ASP A 23 -5.16 6.16 -21.26
N LYS A 24 -5.12 5.84 -22.56
CA LYS A 24 -4.25 4.81 -23.11
C LYS A 24 -2.78 5.04 -22.79
N ALA A 25 -2.30 6.29 -22.85
CA ALA A 25 -0.89 6.59 -22.60
C ALA A 25 -0.52 6.28 -21.15
N PHE A 26 -1.39 6.62 -20.21
CA PHE A 26 -1.24 6.26 -18.80
C PHE A 26 -1.21 4.75 -18.60
N ILE A 27 -2.17 4.02 -19.20
CA ILE A 27 -2.30 2.55 -19.04
C ILE A 27 -1.06 1.86 -19.63
N VAL A 28 -0.66 2.21 -20.86
CA VAL A 28 0.54 1.65 -21.53
C VAL A 28 1.78 1.86 -20.66
N LYS A 29 2.02 3.11 -20.24
CA LYS A 29 3.17 3.45 -19.39
C LYS A 29 3.17 2.65 -18.09
N SER A 30 2.01 2.54 -17.44
CA SER A 30 1.86 1.81 -16.19
C SER A 30 2.14 0.31 -16.33
N LEU A 31 1.65 -0.29 -17.41
CA LEU A 31 1.90 -1.70 -17.72
C LEU A 31 3.37 -1.94 -18.09
N GLU A 32 3.99 -1.06 -18.88
CA GLU A 32 5.41 -1.16 -19.26
C GLU A 32 6.34 -1.03 -18.05
N GLN A 33 6.08 -0.08 -17.17
CA GLN A 33 6.83 0.06 -15.91
C GLN A 33 6.72 -1.22 -15.05
N THR A 34 5.52 -1.79 -14.96
CA THR A 34 5.29 -3.02 -14.19
C THR A 34 5.98 -4.22 -14.84
N GLU A 35 5.93 -4.34 -16.16
CA GLU A 35 6.60 -5.39 -16.92
C GLU A 35 8.13 -5.30 -16.80
N GLU A 36 8.70 -4.10 -16.89
CA GLU A 36 10.13 -3.88 -16.69
C GLU A 36 10.56 -4.27 -15.27
N PHE A 37 9.80 -3.89 -14.27
CA PHE A 37 10.11 -4.26 -12.89
C PHE A 37 9.98 -5.77 -12.66
N LEU A 38 8.98 -6.41 -13.26
CA LEU A 38 8.83 -7.87 -13.21
C LEU A 38 10.03 -8.59 -13.86
N ARG A 39 10.50 -8.12 -15.01
CA ARG A 39 11.74 -8.62 -15.65
C ARG A 39 12.96 -8.41 -14.77
N LEU A 40 13.06 -7.26 -14.11
CA LEU A 40 14.14 -6.95 -13.17
C LEU A 40 14.18 -7.96 -12.00
N LEU A 41 13.03 -8.30 -11.42
CA LEU A 41 12.91 -9.32 -10.39
C LEU A 41 13.35 -10.71 -10.87
N GLN A 42 13.05 -11.05 -12.12
CA GLN A 42 13.39 -12.35 -12.74
C GLN A 42 14.87 -12.46 -13.10
N THR A 43 15.54 -11.37 -13.46
CA THR A 43 16.97 -11.38 -13.82
C THR A 43 17.89 -11.54 -12.61
N GLY A 44 17.36 -11.44 -11.39
CA GLY A 44 18.16 -11.51 -10.16
C GLY A 44 19.10 -10.32 -9.96
N VAL A 45 19.00 -9.26 -10.77
CA VAL A 45 19.70 -8.01 -10.54
C VAL A 45 19.18 -7.38 -9.26
N PRO A 46 20.00 -7.18 -8.24
CA PRO A 46 19.52 -6.61 -6.97
C PRO A 46 19.09 -5.17 -7.20
N PHE A 47 17.80 -4.91 -7.09
CA PHE A 47 17.28 -3.56 -7.07
C PHE A 47 17.19 -3.07 -5.62
N PRO A 48 17.79 -1.90 -5.28
CA PRO A 48 18.05 -1.51 -3.90
C PRO A 48 16.82 -0.88 -3.21
N VAL A 49 15.63 -1.45 -3.39
CA VAL A 49 14.44 -1.02 -2.63
C VAL A 49 14.41 -1.79 -1.32
N ARG A 50 14.67 -1.08 -0.25
CA ARG A 50 14.55 -1.52 1.14
C ARG A 50 13.65 -0.55 1.89
N ASP A 51 13.46 -0.75 3.18
CA ASP A 51 12.69 0.13 4.03
C ASP A 51 13.25 1.56 3.96
N PHE A 52 12.39 2.49 3.61
CA PHE A 52 12.63 3.92 3.65
C PHE A 52 11.44 4.61 4.32
N HIS A 53 11.70 5.75 4.93
CA HIS A 53 10.70 6.46 5.73
C HIS A 53 10.06 7.60 4.94
N ASP A 54 8.78 7.83 5.20
CA ASP A 54 8.09 8.99 4.66
C ASP A 54 8.46 10.24 5.46
N LEU A 55 9.20 11.14 4.83
CA LEU A 55 9.66 12.40 5.41
C LEU A 55 8.98 13.63 4.78
N ARG A 56 7.91 13.45 4.02
CA ARG A 56 7.21 14.57 3.35
C ARG A 56 6.68 15.58 4.36
N GLU A 57 6.18 15.13 5.50
CA GLU A 57 5.70 16.00 6.57
C GLU A 57 6.87 16.77 7.22
N ALA A 58 7.98 16.09 7.53
CA ALA A 58 9.19 16.73 8.04
C ALA A 58 9.72 17.79 7.06
N PHE A 59 9.74 17.50 5.76
CA PHE A 59 10.12 18.48 4.73
C PHE A 59 9.14 19.65 4.62
N HIS A 60 7.87 19.44 4.92
CA HIS A 60 6.89 20.52 4.99
C HIS A 60 7.15 21.43 6.20
N GLN A 61 7.40 20.85 7.38
CA GLN A 61 7.64 21.61 8.60
C GLN A 61 8.90 22.47 8.51
N ILE A 62 9.99 21.93 7.96
CA ILE A 62 11.27 22.68 7.86
C ILE A 62 11.30 23.77 6.78
N GLN A 63 10.21 23.95 6.01
CA GLN A 63 10.07 25.14 5.15
C GLN A 63 10.00 26.44 5.95
N ILE A 64 9.43 26.34 7.15
CA ILE A 64 9.25 27.51 8.04
C ILE A 64 10.61 27.90 8.62
N GLU A 65 10.99 29.16 8.50
CA GLU A 65 12.21 29.66 9.11
C GLU A 65 12.13 29.52 10.65
N GLY A 66 13.24 29.09 11.24
CA GLY A 66 13.29 28.87 12.69
C GLY A 66 12.94 27.44 13.13
N THR A 67 12.39 26.60 12.25
CA THR A 67 12.18 25.18 12.54
C THR A 67 13.40 24.35 12.14
N CYS A 68 13.54 23.14 12.69
CA CYS A 68 14.57 22.18 12.28
C CYS A 68 14.01 20.75 12.33
N LEU A 69 14.72 19.84 11.65
CA LEU A 69 14.48 18.41 11.79
C LEU A 69 14.68 17.96 13.24
N SER A 70 13.92 17.01 13.67
CA SER A 70 14.19 16.28 14.93
C SER A 70 15.38 15.30 14.74
N VAL A 71 15.87 14.75 15.84
CA VAL A 71 16.90 13.68 15.77
C VAL A 71 16.33 12.44 15.12
N GLU A 72 15.05 12.13 15.40
CA GLU A 72 14.29 11.01 14.83
C GLU A 72 14.13 11.17 13.32
N ASP A 73 13.78 12.38 12.85
CA ASP A 73 13.68 12.65 11.40
C ASP A 73 15.04 12.50 10.70
N LEU A 74 16.11 12.98 11.31
CA LEU A 74 17.47 12.82 10.77
C LEU A 74 17.88 11.35 10.73
N PHE A 75 17.53 10.57 11.76
CA PHE A 75 17.77 9.13 11.79
C PHE A 75 17.00 8.40 10.68
N ALA A 76 15.74 8.77 10.45
CA ALA A 76 14.91 8.24 9.37
C ALA A 76 15.40 8.70 7.97
N LEU A 77 15.98 9.90 7.88
CA LEU A 77 16.50 10.46 6.63
C LEU A 77 17.73 9.69 6.11
N LYS A 78 18.67 9.32 7.00
CA LYS A 78 19.93 8.65 6.63
C LYS A 78 19.71 7.36 5.82
N PRO A 79 18.95 6.33 6.29
CA PRO A 79 18.73 5.12 5.51
C PRO A 79 17.93 5.40 4.23
N SER A 80 16.98 6.34 4.25
CA SER A 80 16.19 6.72 3.08
C SER A 80 17.05 7.37 1.99
N LEU A 81 17.99 8.23 2.36
CA LEU A 81 18.99 8.79 1.45
C LEU A 81 19.88 7.70 0.85
N ASN A 82 20.34 6.73 1.64
CA ASN A 82 21.14 5.62 1.15
C ASN A 82 20.42 4.76 0.11
N VAL A 83 19.11 4.50 0.33
CA VAL A 83 18.27 3.84 -0.67
C VAL A 83 18.14 4.69 -1.92
N LEU A 84 17.88 5.98 -1.76
CA LEU A 84 17.80 6.92 -2.88
C LEU A 84 19.08 6.96 -3.70
N GLU A 85 20.25 7.08 -3.04
CA GLU A 85 21.56 7.06 -3.73
C GLU A 85 21.76 5.76 -4.51
N ALA A 86 21.43 4.63 -3.92
CA ALA A 86 21.56 3.33 -4.57
C ALA A 86 20.63 3.19 -5.80
N ILE A 87 19.39 3.69 -5.72
CA ILE A 87 18.45 3.73 -6.83
C ILE A 87 18.95 4.65 -7.95
N LEU A 88 19.42 5.85 -7.62
CA LEU A 88 19.98 6.77 -8.62
C LEU A 88 21.24 6.21 -9.29
N ARG A 89 22.09 5.55 -8.51
CA ARG A 89 23.29 4.85 -9.05
C ARG A 89 22.87 3.72 -10.01
N PHE A 90 21.84 2.95 -9.69
CA PHE A 90 21.26 1.97 -10.60
C PHE A 90 20.79 2.64 -11.90
N GLY A 91 20.03 3.75 -11.82
CA GLY A 91 19.55 4.49 -13.00
C GLY A 91 20.65 4.97 -13.95
N HIS A 92 21.86 5.23 -13.43
CA HIS A 92 23.04 5.60 -14.23
C HIS A 92 23.89 4.41 -14.69
N SER A 93 23.55 3.17 -14.28
CA SER A 93 24.30 1.97 -14.67
C SER A 93 23.95 1.51 -16.09
N GLU A 94 24.86 0.74 -16.70
CA GLU A 94 24.58 0.09 -17.99
C GLU A 94 23.40 -0.87 -17.92
N SER A 95 23.19 -1.51 -16.77
CA SER A 95 22.06 -2.41 -16.54
C SER A 95 20.70 -1.72 -16.66
N ALA A 96 20.60 -0.43 -16.34
CA ALA A 96 19.36 0.34 -16.45
C ALA A 96 18.94 0.60 -17.90
N ALA A 97 19.84 0.45 -18.87
CA ALA A 97 19.50 0.60 -20.30
C ALA A 97 18.48 -0.44 -20.78
N ALA A 98 18.40 -1.61 -20.12
CA ALA A 98 17.40 -2.64 -20.38
C ALA A 98 15.99 -2.30 -19.83
N PHE A 99 15.85 -1.23 -19.04
CA PHE A 99 14.65 -0.83 -18.32
C PHE A 99 14.35 0.66 -18.52
N PRO A 100 14.04 1.12 -19.73
CA PRO A 100 13.93 2.53 -20.08
C PRO A 100 12.80 3.26 -19.33
N GLN A 101 11.68 2.61 -19.04
CA GLN A 101 10.57 3.20 -18.31
C GLN A 101 10.93 3.44 -16.82
N LEU A 102 11.64 2.50 -16.20
CA LEU A 102 12.14 2.67 -14.84
C LEU A 102 13.26 3.71 -14.79
N LYS A 103 14.16 3.71 -15.77
CA LYS A 103 15.24 4.69 -15.88
C LYS A 103 14.70 6.12 -15.98
N SER A 104 13.65 6.33 -16.78
CA SER A 104 13.04 7.66 -16.96
C SER A 104 12.51 8.29 -15.67
N LEU A 105 12.15 7.49 -14.66
CA LEU A 105 11.72 7.98 -13.35
C LEU A 105 12.87 8.64 -12.57
N MET A 106 14.11 8.24 -12.85
CA MET A 106 15.30 8.63 -12.11
C MET A 106 16.05 9.78 -12.79
N GLU A 107 15.86 9.99 -14.11
CA GLU A 107 16.66 10.93 -14.93
C GLU A 107 16.61 12.39 -14.47
N ASN A 108 15.49 12.80 -13.87
CA ASN A 108 15.28 14.18 -13.44
C ASN A 108 15.40 14.37 -11.92
N ILE A 109 15.98 13.40 -11.22
CA ILE A 109 16.20 13.45 -9.78
C ILE A 109 17.67 13.77 -9.53
N PHE A 110 17.89 14.92 -8.90
CA PHE A 110 19.22 15.36 -8.48
C PHE A 110 19.20 15.71 -6.99
N ILE A 111 20.14 15.15 -6.24
CA ILE A 111 20.33 15.47 -4.83
C ILE A 111 21.80 15.88 -4.62
N GLU A 112 21.97 17.02 -3.97
CA GLU A 112 23.31 17.54 -3.65
C GLU A 112 24.08 16.57 -2.75
N ARG A 113 25.32 16.23 -3.16
CA ARG A 113 26.15 15.22 -2.47
C ARG A 113 26.47 15.59 -1.02
N SER A 114 26.55 16.88 -0.71
CA SER A 114 26.78 17.38 0.63
C SER A 114 25.72 16.92 1.62
N ILE A 115 24.47 16.75 1.18
CA ILE A 115 23.35 16.27 2.00
C ILE A 115 23.62 14.83 2.48
N PHE A 116 24.05 13.94 1.58
CA PHE A 116 24.38 12.55 1.94
C PHE A 116 25.54 12.50 2.94
N THR A 117 26.60 13.30 2.68
CA THR A 117 27.78 13.33 3.52
C THR A 117 27.44 13.82 4.93
N GLU A 118 26.70 14.92 5.03
CA GLU A 118 26.33 15.51 6.32
C GLU A 118 25.33 14.63 7.09
N ALA A 119 24.32 14.06 6.45
CA ALA A 119 23.38 13.15 7.10
C ALA A 119 24.10 11.94 7.70
N ASN A 120 25.04 11.35 6.96
CA ASN A 120 25.83 10.21 7.44
C ASN A 120 26.80 10.57 8.59
N ARG A 121 27.28 11.82 8.63
CA ARG A 121 28.17 12.31 9.68
C ARG A 121 27.43 12.63 10.99
N LEU A 122 26.21 13.14 10.88
CA LEU A 122 25.45 13.70 12.00
C LEU A 122 24.66 12.68 12.80
N VAL A 123 24.43 11.46 12.29
CA VAL A 123 23.73 10.42 13.03
C VAL A 123 24.44 9.08 12.90
N ASP A 124 24.59 8.39 14.04
CA ASP A 124 25.19 7.06 14.08
C ASP A 124 24.14 5.96 13.78
N ASP A 125 24.56 4.69 13.86
CA ASP A 125 23.67 3.54 13.60
C ASP A 125 22.70 3.25 14.74
N LYS A 126 22.85 3.93 15.89
CA LYS A 126 21.91 3.84 17.04
C LYS A 126 20.86 4.94 17.03
N GLY A 127 20.95 5.90 16.10
CA GLY A 127 20.04 7.03 16.02
C GLY A 127 20.43 8.19 16.93
N GLU A 128 21.69 8.23 17.39
CA GLU A 128 22.18 9.30 18.26
C GLU A 128 23.11 10.24 17.47
N ILE A 129 23.15 11.50 17.90
CA ILE A 129 24.15 12.46 17.41
C ILE A 129 25.50 12.08 18.03
N PRO A 130 26.51 11.70 17.24
CA PRO A 130 27.81 11.25 17.76
C PRO A 130 28.59 12.40 18.42
N ASP A 131 29.46 12.08 19.37
CA ASP A 131 30.25 13.06 20.11
C ASP A 131 31.05 14.00 19.21
N ASN A 132 31.54 13.49 18.09
CA ASN A 132 32.34 14.24 17.11
C ASN A 132 31.51 15.03 16.11
N ALA A 133 30.20 15.12 16.29
CA ALA A 133 29.34 15.95 15.43
C ALA A 133 29.72 17.44 15.48
N SER A 134 30.23 17.91 16.65
CA SER A 134 30.93 19.18 16.77
C SER A 134 31.98 19.12 17.89
N THR A 135 32.99 20.01 17.82
CA THR A 135 34.01 20.13 18.88
C THR A 135 33.38 20.49 20.22
N GLU A 136 32.37 21.40 20.19
CA GLU A 136 31.67 21.85 21.39
C GLU A 136 30.88 20.72 22.05
N LEU A 137 30.18 19.88 21.25
CA LEU A 137 29.44 18.72 21.78
C LEU A 137 30.39 17.71 22.43
N LEU A 138 31.53 17.46 21.83
CA LEU A 138 32.57 16.56 22.38
C LEU A 138 33.04 17.05 23.75
N GLU A 139 33.39 18.35 23.87
CA GLU A 139 33.87 18.96 25.11
C GLU A 139 32.80 18.90 26.21
N ILE A 140 31.55 19.23 25.88
CA ILE A 140 30.42 19.17 26.81
C ILE A 140 30.25 17.74 27.34
N ARG A 141 30.19 16.75 26.48
CA ARG A 141 30.00 15.34 26.87
C ARG A 141 31.17 14.78 27.67
N GLN A 142 32.41 15.15 27.31
CA GLN A 142 33.57 14.79 28.12
C GLN A 142 33.52 15.41 29.52
N SER A 143 33.06 16.66 29.63
CA SER A 143 32.93 17.36 30.92
C SER A 143 31.83 16.71 31.78
N ILE A 144 30.68 16.33 31.18
CA ILE A 144 29.61 15.60 31.88
C ILE A 144 30.17 14.27 32.42
N ARG A 145 30.80 13.44 31.57
CA ARG A 145 31.36 12.13 32.01
C ARG A 145 32.37 12.28 33.13
N ARG A 146 33.27 13.26 33.04
CA ARG A 146 34.27 13.51 34.07
C ARG A 146 33.61 13.88 35.43
N LYS A 147 32.64 14.79 35.40
CA LYS A 147 31.92 15.22 36.61
C LYS A 147 31.06 14.10 37.19
N GLN A 148 30.37 13.32 36.36
CA GLN A 148 29.60 12.13 36.77
C GLN A 148 30.48 11.11 37.47
N GLY A 149 31.66 10.79 36.91
CA GLY A 149 32.63 9.89 37.54
C GLY A 149 33.14 10.43 38.90
N GLY A 150 33.34 11.76 39.02
CA GLY A 150 33.65 12.41 40.29
C GLY A 150 32.56 12.28 41.34
N ILE A 151 31.32 12.56 40.98
CA ILE A 151 30.14 12.42 41.86
C ILE A 151 29.99 10.96 42.30
N GLU A 152 30.03 10.01 41.37
CA GLU A 152 29.90 8.58 41.70
C GLU A 152 30.91 8.11 42.74
N LYS A 153 32.16 8.53 42.59
CA LYS A 153 33.21 8.20 43.54
C LYS A 153 32.91 8.80 44.90
N ARG A 154 32.50 10.08 44.94
CA ARG A 154 32.26 10.81 46.21
C ARG A 154 31.01 10.28 46.94
N ILE A 155 29.90 10.05 46.23
CA ILE A 155 28.67 9.55 46.84
C ILE A 155 28.84 8.12 47.38
N ARG A 156 29.64 7.27 46.69
CA ARG A 156 30.00 5.93 47.20
C ARG A 156 30.79 6.01 48.49
N GLN A 157 31.71 6.96 48.62
CA GLN A 157 32.45 7.19 49.87
C GLN A 157 31.50 7.59 50.99
N ILE A 158 30.65 8.61 50.76
CA ILE A 158 29.66 9.09 51.76
C ILE A 158 28.70 7.97 52.17
N MET A 159 28.26 7.15 51.19
CA MET A 159 27.40 5.99 51.44
C MET A 159 28.09 4.93 52.32
N GLY A 160 29.38 4.68 52.09
CA GLY A 160 30.20 3.78 52.89
C GLY A 160 30.31 4.24 54.34
N ASP A 161 30.63 5.52 54.52
CA ASP A 161 30.72 6.16 55.85
C ASP A 161 29.37 6.11 56.58
N ALA A 162 28.27 6.38 55.87
CA ALA A 162 26.91 6.34 56.42
C ALA A 162 26.46 4.90 56.80
N LYS A 163 26.86 3.89 56.03
CA LYS A 163 26.62 2.47 56.40
C LYS A 163 27.40 2.09 57.65
N THR A 164 28.65 2.47 57.72
CA THR A 164 29.50 2.21 58.90
C THR A 164 28.97 2.87 60.16
N ALA A 165 28.43 4.07 60.02
CA ALA A 165 27.80 4.82 61.13
C ALA A 165 26.37 4.32 61.47
N GLY A 166 25.78 3.39 60.69
CA GLY A 166 24.45 2.82 60.94
C GLY A 166 23.26 3.70 60.52
N TRP A 167 23.50 4.82 59.84
CA TRP A 167 22.48 5.76 59.35
C TRP A 167 21.70 5.26 58.14
N VAL A 168 22.29 4.33 57.41
CA VAL A 168 21.76 3.69 56.19
C VAL A 168 21.67 2.19 56.44
N ASP A 169 20.63 1.55 55.91
CA ASP A 169 20.53 0.08 55.93
C ASP A 169 21.69 -0.52 55.10
N PRO A 170 22.42 -1.52 55.63
CA PRO A 170 23.52 -2.17 54.89
C PRO A 170 23.18 -2.66 53.51
N LYS A 171 21.92 -3.04 53.26
CA LYS A 171 21.42 -3.54 51.97
C LYS A 171 20.97 -2.43 51.02
N SER A 172 20.86 -1.20 51.49
CA SER A 172 20.44 -0.07 50.63
C SER A 172 21.55 0.31 49.66
N GLU A 173 21.14 0.79 48.49
CA GLU A 173 22.01 1.28 47.44
C GLU A 173 21.73 2.74 47.09
N ILE A 174 22.71 3.40 46.47
CA ILE A 174 22.54 4.75 45.92
C ILE A 174 21.45 4.65 44.84
N THR A 175 20.51 5.59 44.85
CA THR A 175 19.41 5.63 43.88
C THR A 175 19.29 7.00 43.25
N ILE A 176 18.45 7.11 42.22
CA ILE A 176 18.14 8.37 41.55
C ILE A 176 16.73 8.81 41.92
N ARG A 177 16.59 10.08 42.33
CA ARG A 177 15.31 10.76 42.53
C ARG A 177 15.37 12.11 41.80
N ASP A 178 14.38 12.41 40.99
CA ASP A 178 14.29 13.65 40.21
C ASP A 178 15.58 13.94 39.39
N GLY A 179 16.19 12.86 38.84
CA GLY A 179 17.44 12.96 38.08
C GLY A 179 18.67 13.27 38.93
N ARG A 180 18.62 13.07 40.25
CA ARG A 180 19.73 13.31 41.20
C ARG A 180 20.13 12.05 41.94
N LEU A 181 21.42 11.86 42.13
CA LEU A 181 21.94 10.78 42.97
C LEU A 181 21.69 11.06 44.43
N VAL A 182 20.99 10.17 45.12
CA VAL A 182 20.60 10.32 46.53
C VAL A 182 20.95 9.08 47.33
N ILE A 183 21.17 9.30 48.63
CA ILE A 183 21.44 8.26 49.62
C ILE A 183 20.13 8.02 50.40
N PRO A 184 19.65 6.76 50.52
CA PRO A 184 18.48 6.43 51.36
C PRO A 184 18.89 6.33 52.82
N VAL A 185 18.55 7.37 53.62
CA VAL A 185 18.89 7.52 55.02
C VAL A 185 17.67 7.21 55.89
N LYS A 186 17.86 6.55 57.03
CA LYS A 186 16.78 6.32 58.00
C LYS A 186 16.20 7.69 58.48
N ALA A 187 14.88 7.80 58.54
CA ALA A 187 14.20 9.08 58.89
C ALA A 187 14.68 9.68 60.21
N GLY A 188 15.03 8.81 61.18
CA GLY A 188 15.59 9.27 62.49
C GLY A 188 16.98 9.91 62.34
N ASP A 189 17.76 9.53 61.35
CA ASP A 189 19.13 9.95 61.12
C ASP A 189 19.26 10.99 59.99
N LYS A 190 18.15 11.60 59.53
CA LYS A 190 18.12 12.54 58.40
C LYS A 190 19.01 13.77 58.53
N ARG A 191 19.43 14.12 59.78
CA ARG A 191 20.33 15.24 60.07
C ARG A 191 21.81 14.84 60.09
N ALA A 192 22.10 13.52 60.02
CA ALA A 192 23.47 13.03 60.09
C ALA A 192 24.25 13.28 58.78
N ILE A 193 23.57 13.33 57.64
CA ILE A 193 24.14 13.71 56.36
C ILE A 193 23.67 15.13 56.03
N ARG A 194 24.61 16.04 55.85
CA ARG A 194 24.29 17.39 55.35
C ARG A 194 23.90 17.28 53.88
N GLY A 195 22.69 17.73 53.53
CA GLY A 195 22.23 17.65 52.15
C GLY A 195 20.78 18.10 51.97
N PHE A 196 20.27 17.91 50.77
CA PHE A 196 18.92 18.25 50.40
C PHE A 196 18.06 16.98 50.29
N ILE A 197 16.87 17.03 50.88
CA ILE A 197 15.89 15.95 50.81
C ILE A 197 15.13 16.11 49.50
N HIS A 198 15.16 15.08 48.64
CA HIS A 198 14.43 15.07 47.40
C HIS A 198 13.15 14.24 47.47
N ASP A 199 13.09 13.22 48.35
CA ASP A 199 11.94 12.32 48.43
C ASP A 199 11.90 11.62 49.79
N GLU A 200 10.75 11.07 50.19
CA GLU A 200 10.56 10.20 51.34
C GLU A 200 9.87 8.88 50.91
N SER A 201 10.18 7.79 51.58
CA SER A 201 9.50 6.52 51.33
C SER A 201 8.03 6.63 51.74
N ALA A 202 7.14 5.84 51.07
CA ALA A 202 5.70 5.81 51.36
C ALA A 202 5.36 5.53 52.84
N THR A 203 6.25 4.87 53.57
CA THR A 203 6.10 4.59 54.99
C THR A 203 6.73 5.67 55.88
N GLY A 204 7.38 6.70 55.33
CA GLY A 204 8.10 7.74 56.07
C GLY A 204 9.36 7.24 56.80
N GLN A 205 9.77 6.00 56.63
CA GLN A 205 10.91 5.43 57.35
C GLN A 205 12.28 5.71 56.72
N THR A 206 12.29 6.10 55.44
CA THR A 206 13.51 6.39 54.66
C THR A 206 13.36 7.74 53.99
N VAL A 207 14.40 8.55 54.05
CA VAL A 207 14.52 9.85 53.41
C VAL A 207 15.63 9.80 52.37
N TYR A 208 15.39 10.29 51.18
CA TYR A 208 16.36 10.31 50.10
C TYR A 208 17.10 11.65 50.06
N ILE A 209 18.37 11.63 50.44
CA ILE A 209 19.19 12.83 50.63
C ILE A 209 20.25 12.93 49.54
N GLU A 210 20.30 14.07 48.84
CA GLU A 210 21.46 14.48 48.03
C GLU A 210 22.48 15.15 48.96
N PRO A 211 23.68 14.58 49.14
CA PRO A 211 24.69 15.20 50.00
C PRO A 211 25.10 16.59 49.49
N ALA A 212 25.25 17.54 50.39
CA ALA A 212 25.67 18.90 50.05
C ALA A 212 27.00 18.96 49.29
N GLU A 213 27.87 18.00 49.53
CA GLU A 213 29.19 17.91 48.90
C GLU A 213 29.16 17.62 47.37
N ILE A 214 28.05 17.04 46.86
CA ILE A 214 27.89 16.76 45.43
C ILE A 214 26.90 17.72 44.76
N PHE A 215 26.18 18.55 45.54
CA PHE A 215 25.11 19.39 45.04
C PHE A 215 25.55 20.36 43.94
N ASP A 216 26.64 21.08 44.17
CA ASP A 216 27.15 22.05 43.18
C ASP A 216 27.57 21.34 41.88
N THR A 217 28.28 20.20 42.00
CA THR A 217 28.68 19.42 40.83
C THR A 217 27.46 18.81 40.09
N SER A 218 26.42 18.39 40.84
CA SER A 218 25.14 17.94 40.24
C SER A 218 24.46 19.05 39.45
N ASN A 219 24.49 20.29 39.95
CA ASN A 219 23.95 21.46 39.25
C ASN A 219 24.75 21.76 37.97
N GLU A 220 26.09 21.73 38.05
CA GLU A 220 26.95 21.91 36.88
C GLU A 220 26.71 20.85 35.80
N ILE A 221 26.42 19.61 36.19
CA ILE A 221 26.05 18.57 35.23
C ILE A 221 24.72 18.92 34.53
N LYS A 222 23.70 19.36 35.28
CA LYS A 222 22.43 19.81 34.68
C LYS A 222 22.61 20.98 33.72
N GLU A 223 23.46 21.93 34.06
CA GLU A 223 23.79 23.05 33.17
C GLU A 223 24.47 22.56 31.87
N LEU A 224 25.37 21.58 31.99
CA LEU A 224 26.00 20.95 30.82
C LEU A 224 25.02 20.14 30.00
N GLU A 225 24.07 19.43 30.62
CA GLU A 225 22.99 18.72 29.90
C GLU A 225 22.09 19.69 29.10
N TYR A 226 21.80 20.87 29.66
CA TYR A 226 21.11 21.93 28.92
C TYR A 226 21.98 22.51 27.80
N ALA A 227 23.28 22.65 28.01
CA ALA A 227 24.21 23.07 26.97
C ALA A 227 24.30 22.03 25.85
N GLU A 228 24.33 20.74 26.17
CA GLU A 228 24.27 19.64 25.20
C GLU A 228 23.02 19.73 24.33
N LYS A 229 21.83 19.88 24.92
CA LYS A 229 20.58 20.03 24.18
C LYS A 229 20.59 21.24 23.25
N ARG A 230 21.14 22.37 23.71
CA ARG A 230 21.27 23.57 22.87
C ARG A 230 22.23 23.34 21.71
N GLU A 231 23.35 22.64 21.95
CA GLU A 231 24.33 22.36 20.90
C GLU A 231 23.78 21.37 19.86
N ILE A 232 23.07 20.31 20.29
CA ILE A 232 22.36 19.40 19.40
C ILE A 232 21.37 20.18 18.53
N HIS A 233 20.58 21.05 19.13
CA HIS A 233 19.63 21.90 18.39
C HIS A 233 20.35 22.81 17.36
N ARG A 234 21.49 23.38 17.73
CA ARG A 234 22.32 24.19 16.83
C ARG A 234 22.82 23.39 15.62
N ILE A 235 23.24 22.13 15.85
CA ILE A 235 23.70 21.20 14.79
C ILE A 235 22.54 20.90 13.86
N LEU A 236 21.37 20.54 14.39
CA LEU A 236 20.16 20.24 13.60
C LEU A 236 19.69 21.45 12.79
N MET A 237 19.73 22.64 13.36
CA MET A 237 19.43 23.90 12.68
C MET A 237 20.40 24.16 11.51
N ALA A 238 21.68 23.91 11.70
CA ALA A 238 22.69 24.07 10.65
C ALA A 238 22.44 23.09 9.50
N PHE A 239 22.17 21.82 9.81
CA PHE A 239 21.83 20.82 8.80
C PHE A 239 20.52 21.15 8.08
N THR A 240 19.50 21.59 8.81
CA THR A 240 18.22 21.99 8.20
C THR A 240 18.39 23.18 7.25
N ARG A 241 19.25 24.14 7.59
CA ARG A 241 19.60 25.25 6.67
C ARG A 241 20.26 24.76 5.37
N LEU A 242 21.08 23.70 5.45
CA LEU A 242 21.66 23.04 4.27
C LEU A 242 20.58 22.39 3.40
N LEU A 243 19.53 21.78 4.00
CA LEU A 243 18.46 21.11 3.25
C LEU A 243 17.47 22.06 2.58
N ARG A 244 17.18 23.22 3.17
CA ARG A 244 16.11 24.14 2.71
C ARG A 244 16.19 24.51 1.22
N PRO A 245 17.32 24.83 0.64
CA PRO A 245 17.41 25.14 -0.81
C PRO A 245 16.99 23.97 -1.70
N TYR A 246 17.07 22.74 -1.20
CA TYR A 246 16.86 21.50 -1.96
C TYR A 246 15.54 20.80 -1.63
N LEU A 247 14.63 21.44 -0.88
CA LEU A 247 13.36 20.81 -0.48
C LEU A 247 12.46 20.44 -1.66
N SER A 248 12.51 21.21 -2.76
CA SER A 248 11.79 20.86 -3.98
C SER A 248 12.29 19.56 -4.59
N GLU A 249 13.61 19.41 -4.68
CA GLU A 249 14.28 18.24 -5.22
C GLU A 249 14.09 17.03 -4.32
N LEU A 250 14.21 17.20 -3.00
CA LEU A 250 13.95 16.15 -2.02
C LEU A 250 12.51 15.63 -2.11
N ARG A 251 11.52 16.51 -2.24
CA ARG A 251 10.13 16.10 -2.44
C ARG A 251 9.92 15.31 -3.73
N LYS A 252 10.52 15.73 -4.84
CA LYS A 252 10.49 14.97 -6.10
C LYS A 252 11.10 13.59 -5.92
N ALA A 253 12.23 13.50 -5.21
CA ALA A 253 12.91 12.24 -4.93
C ALA A 253 12.05 11.31 -4.07
N TRP A 254 11.40 11.81 -3.02
CA TRP A 254 10.49 11.01 -2.19
C TRP A 254 9.26 10.55 -2.97
N ASN A 255 8.67 11.41 -3.79
CA ASN A 255 7.57 11.01 -4.68
C ASN A 255 8.00 9.90 -5.65
N MET A 256 9.21 9.97 -6.18
CA MET A 256 9.81 8.93 -7.03
C MET A 256 10.01 7.62 -6.25
N LEU A 257 10.48 7.66 -4.98
CA LEU A 257 10.58 6.48 -4.14
C LEU A 257 9.22 5.80 -3.93
N GLY A 258 8.17 6.57 -3.65
CA GLY A 258 6.80 6.07 -3.54
C GLY A 258 6.27 5.48 -4.86
N GLU A 259 6.63 6.07 -6.01
CA GLU A 259 6.28 5.54 -7.34
C GLU A 259 6.96 4.20 -7.60
N ILE A 260 8.24 4.10 -7.31
CA ILE A 260 9.02 2.86 -7.48
C ILE A 260 8.47 1.75 -6.57
N ASP A 261 8.13 2.05 -5.32
CA ASP A 261 7.52 1.07 -4.41
C ASP A 261 6.18 0.59 -4.94
N PHE A 262 5.34 1.49 -5.45
CA PHE A 262 4.05 1.14 -6.06
C PHE A 262 4.22 0.28 -7.32
N ILE A 263 5.16 0.61 -8.22
CA ILE A 263 5.46 -0.20 -9.40
C ILE A 263 5.99 -1.58 -9.01
N ARG A 264 6.86 -1.63 -7.99
CA ARG A 264 7.33 -2.90 -7.41
C ARG A 264 6.17 -3.74 -6.86
N ALA A 265 5.26 -3.12 -6.13
CA ALA A 265 4.09 -3.81 -5.58
C ALA A 265 3.20 -4.39 -6.71
N LYS A 266 2.98 -3.65 -7.81
CA LYS A 266 2.28 -4.14 -9.00
C LYS A 266 3.00 -5.32 -9.65
N ALA A 267 4.32 -5.27 -9.76
CA ALA A 267 5.12 -6.36 -10.32
C ALA A 267 5.06 -7.63 -9.46
N LEU A 268 5.13 -7.50 -8.13
CA LEU A 268 4.97 -8.62 -7.20
C LEU A 268 3.56 -9.21 -7.24
N LEU A 269 2.53 -8.36 -7.32
CA LEU A 269 1.16 -8.82 -7.52
C LEU A 269 1.05 -9.61 -8.84
N SER A 270 1.60 -9.07 -9.92
CA SER A 270 1.59 -9.75 -11.23
C SER A 270 2.31 -11.09 -11.19
N GLN A 271 3.42 -11.20 -10.47
CA GLN A 271 4.12 -12.47 -10.23
C GLN A 271 3.25 -13.47 -9.46
N GLU A 272 2.56 -13.01 -8.41
CA GLU A 272 1.67 -13.83 -7.57
C GLU A 272 0.49 -14.41 -8.35
N ILE A 273 -0.18 -13.58 -9.18
CA ILE A 273 -1.38 -13.98 -9.92
C ILE A 273 -1.09 -14.50 -11.32
N GLY A 274 0.16 -14.50 -11.77
CA GLY A 274 0.51 -14.82 -13.16
C GLY A 274 -0.02 -13.80 -14.17
N GLY A 275 0.04 -12.50 -13.80
CA GLY A 275 -0.37 -11.39 -14.65
C GLY A 275 0.61 -11.15 -15.78
N VAL A 276 0.08 -10.78 -16.95
CA VAL A 276 0.85 -10.48 -18.17
C VAL A 276 0.40 -9.16 -18.77
N LYS A 277 1.27 -8.51 -19.54
CA LYS A 277 0.90 -7.37 -20.39
C LYS A 277 0.28 -7.89 -21.68
N PRO A 278 -1.05 -7.70 -21.91
CA PRO A 278 -1.69 -8.09 -23.15
C PRO A 278 -1.38 -7.08 -24.27
N GLU A 279 -1.72 -7.44 -25.51
CA GLU A 279 -1.73 -6.49 -26.62
C GLU A 279 -2.90 -5.52 -26.48
N LEU A 280 -2.61 -4.20 -26.46
CA LEU A 280 -3.65 -3.17 -26.36
C LEU A 280 -4.09 -2.68 -27.72
N ARG A 281 -5.42 -2.65 -27.95
CA ARG A 281 -6.07 -2.06 -29.14
C ARG A 281 -6.60 -0.65 -28.84
N ASP A 282 -6.73 0.15 -29.90
CA ASP A 282 -7.26 1.51 -29.82
C ASP A 282 -8.78 1.57 -29.68
N THR A 283 -9.46 0.52 -30.12
CA THR A 283 -10.92 0.40 -30.10
C THR A 283 -11.40 -0.61 -29.08
N PRO A 284 -12.63 -0.51 -28.58
CA PRO A 284 -13.25 -1.52 -27.74
C PRO A 284 -13.14 -2.92 -28.35
N TYR A 285 -12.54 -3.83 -27.62
CA TYR A 285 -12.26 -5.18 -28.10
C TYR A 285 -11.88 -6.11 -26.94
N ILE A 286 -12.34 -7.31 -26.97
CA ILE A 286 -11.93 -8.38 -26.05
C ILE A 286 -11.62 -9.63 -26.89
N ASN A 287 -10.40 -10.16 -26.73
CA ASN A 287 -10.04 -11.49 -27.20
C ASN A 287 -9.06 -12.07 -26.20
N TRP A 288 -9.61 -12.59 -25.11
CA TRP A 288 -8.84 -13.12 -24.00
C TRP A 288 -8.70 -14.63 -24.11
N GLN A 289 -7.49 -15.08 -23.86
CA GLN A 289 -7.13 -16.48 -23.84
C GLN A 289 -6.74 -16.88 -22.42
N GLN A 290 -7.39 -17.91 -21.90
CA GLN A 290 -7.14 -18.47 -20.58
C GLN A 290 -7.12 -17.43 -19.43
N ALA A 291 -8.07 -16.51 -19.46
CA ALA A 291 -8.24 -15.51 -18.42
C ALA A 291 -8.71 -16.16 -17.12
N ARG A 292 -8.11 -15.77 -15.99
CA ARG A 292 -8.39 -16.36 -14.68
C ARG A 292 -8.81 -15.31 -13.68
N HIS A 293 -9.79 -15.63 -12.84
CA HIS A 293 -10.18 -14.77 -11.73
C HIS A 293 -9.16 -14.88 -10.59
N PRO A 294 -8.32 -13.86 -10.30
CA PRO A 294 -7.18 -14.01 -9.39
C PRO A 294 -7.58 -14.42 -7.96
N LEU A 295 -8.64 -13.85 -7.40
CA LEU A 295 -9.09 -14.19 -6.05
C LEU A 295 -9.70 -15.60 -5.98
N LEU A 296 -10.40 -16.03 -7.03
CA LEU A 296 -10.95 -17.39 -7.12
C LEU A 296 -9.82 -18.41 -7.27
N GLU A 297 -8.83 -18.11 -8.11
CA GLU A 297 -7.65 -18.97 -8.29
C GLU A 297 -6.90 -19.15 -6.96
N GLN A 298 -6.65 -18.08 -6.22
CA GLN A 298 -6.00 -18.14 -4.90
C GLN A 298 -6.81 -19.00 -3.91
N LYS A 299 -8.13 -18.81 -3.85
CA LYS A 299 -9.02 -19.60 -3.00
C LYS A 299 -9.01 -21.09 -3.38
N LEU A 300 -9.07 -21.43 -4.68
CA LEU A 300 -9.08 -22.81 -5.14
C LEU A 300 -7.71 -23.49 -4.94
N LYS A 301 -6.60 -22.78 -5.17
CA LYS A 301 -5.24 -23.28 -4.89
C LYS A 301 -5.08 -23.66 -3.42
N SER A 302 -5.62 -22.90 -2.47
CA SER A 302 -5.59 -23.25 -1.05
C SER A 302 -6.35 -24.54 -0.71
N GLN A 303 -7.28 -24.95 -1.60
CA GLN A 303 -8.06 -26.18 -1.50
C GLN A 303 -7.50 -27.33 -2.35
N GLY A 304 -6.34 -27.14 -2.98
CA GLY A 304 -5.75 -28.11 -3.92
C GLY A 304 -6.51 -28.26 -5.24
N LYS A 305 -7.35 -27.28 -5.60
CA LYS A 305 -8.14 -27.25 -6.84
C LYS A 305 -7.59 -26.22 -7.82
N GLN A 306 -7.90 -26.40 -9.09
CA GLN A 306 -7.55 -25.45 -10.15
C GLN A 306 -8.78 -24.67 -10.61
N VAL A 307 -8.58 -23.41 -11.00
CA VAL A 307 -9.61 -22.61 -11.67
C VAL A 307 -9.71 -23.05 -13.13
N VAL A 308 -10.92 -23.11 -13.67
CA VAL A 308 -11.14 -23.28 -15.11
C VAL A 308 -10.98 -21.90 -15.75
N PRO A 309 -10.06 -21.72 -16.70
CA PRO A 309 -9.84 -20.44 -17.35
C PRO A 309 -11.01 -20.07 -18.29
N LEU A 310 -11.16 -18.75 -18.53
CA LEU A 310 -12.14 -18.18 -19.42
C LEU A 310 -11.47 -17.76 -20.74
N ASP A 311 -11.96 -18.30 -21.87
CA ASP A 311 -11.74 -17.74 -23.19
C ASP A 311 -12.95 -16.87 -23.55
N LEU A 312 -12.70 -15.61 -23.95
CA LEU A 312 -13.76 -14.62 -24.21
C LEU A 312 -13.41 -13.79 -25.45
N GLN A 313 -14.36 -13.68 -26.37
CA GLN A 313 -14.26 -12.80 -27.52
C GLN A 313 -15.48 -11.88 -27.63
N LEU A 314 -15.23 -10.56 -27.70
CA LEU A 314 -16.20 -9.54 -28.09
C LEU A 314 -15.51 -8.62 -29.13
N ASN A 315 -16.18 -8.38 -30.25
CA ASN A 315 -15.66 -7.62 -31.38
C ASN A 315 -16.78 -6.81 -32.04
N GLU A 316 -16.49 -6.03 -33.07
CA GLU A 316 -17.45 -5.17 -33.76
C GLU A 316 -18.68 -5.91 -34.29
N ASN A 317 -18.55 -7.20 -34.66
CA ASN A 317 -19.65 -8.02 -35.18
C ASN A 317 -20.40 -8.76 -34.08
N GLU A 318 -19.77 -9.03 -32.93
CA GLU A 318 -20.26 -9.83 -31.83
C GLU A 318 -19.95 -9.07 -30.53
N ARG A 319 -20.78 -8.02 -30.27
CA ARG A 319 -20.52 -7.09 -29.15
C ARG A 319 -21.17 -7.52 -27.85
N ILE A 320 -22.33 -8.18 -27.92
CA ILE A 320 -23.13 -8.53 -26.76
C ILE A 320 -23.22 -10.06 -26.65
N LEU A 321 -22.78 -10.61 -25.52
CA LEU A 321 -22.83 -12.03 -25.22
C LEU A 321 -23.97 -12.35 -24.25
N VAL A 322 -24.93 -13.16 -24.67
CA VAL A 322 -26.05 -13.64 -23.84
C VAL A 322 -25.70 -15.03 -23.31
N ILE A 323 -25.33 -15.11 -22.03
CA ILE A 323 -24.91 -16.35 -21.40
C ILE A 323 -26.08 -17.08 -20.78
N SER A 324 -26.26 -18.33 -21.13
CA SER A 324 -27.29 -19.21 -20.58
C SER A 324 -26.70 -20.53 -20.06
N GLY A 325 -27.48 -21.26 -19.28
CA GLY A 325 -27.05 -22.51 -18.64
C GLY A 325 -27.51 -22.62 -17.18
N PRO A 326 -27.15 -23.69 -16.45
CA PRO A 326 -27.54 -23.87 -15.07
C PRO A 326 -26.89 -22.81 -14.14
N ASN A 327 -27.55 -22.49 -12.99
CA ASN A 327 -27.02 -21.49 -12.04
C ASN A 327 -25.65 -21.89 -11.47
N ALA A 328 -25.46 -23.16 -11.16
CA ALA A 328 -24.19 -23.69 -10.71
C ALA A 328 -23.09 -23.73 -11.79
N GLY A 329 -23.41 -23.40 -13.06
CA GLY A 329 -22.49 -23.48 -14.19
C GLY A 329 -21.38 -22.44 -14.22
N GLY A 330 -21.41 -21.41 -13.38
CA GLY A 330 -20.38 -20.38 -13.30
C GLY A 330 -20.66 -19.11 -14.12
N LYS A 331 -21.91 -18.84 -14.54
CA LYS A 331 -22.32 -17.64 -15.29
C LYS A 331 -21.87 -16.33 -14.62
N SER A 332 -22.25 -16.14 -13.36
CA SER A 332 -21.88 -14.93 -12.58
C SER A 332 -20.38 -14.82 -12.36
N VAL A 333 -19.65 -15.94 -12.25
CA VAL A 333 -18.19 -15.94 -12.16
C VAL A 333 -17.57 -15.44 -13.46
N CYS A 334 -18.12 -15.81 -14.61
CA CYS A 334 -17.69 -15.33 -15.92
C CYS A 334 -17.80 -13.80 -16.00
N LEU A 335 -18.97 -13.22 -15.63
CA LEU A 335 -19.17 -11.77 -15.58
C LEU A 335 -18.21 -11.09 -14.60
N LYS A 336 -18.09 -11.61 -13.37
CA LYS A 336 -17.18 -11.07 -12.35
C LYS A 336 -15.72 -11.11 -12.81
N THR A 337 -15.31 -12.18 -13.51
CA THR A 337 -13.98 -12.29 -14.07
C THR A 337 -13.77 -11.20 -15.13
N THR A 338 -14.71 -11.03 -16.04
CA THR A 338 -14.62 -10.02 -17.10
C THR A 338 -14.53 -8.61 -16.52
N GLY A 339 -15.43 -8.25 -15.59
CA GLY A 339 -15.41 -6.94 -14.94
C GLY A 339 -14.12 -6.67 -14.19
N LEU A 340 -13.67 -7.63 -13.39
CA LEU A 340 -12.45 -7.48 -12.60
C LEU A 340 -11.20 -7.32 -13.49
N LEU A 341 -11.02 -8.16 -14.51
CA LEU A 341 -9.83 -8.11 -15.33
C LEU A 341 -9.79 -6.87 -16.23
N GLN A 342 -10.94 -6.42 -16.76
CA GLN A 342 -11.01 -5.16 -17.50
C GLN A 342 -10.73 -3.96 -16.59
N TYR A 343 -11.28 -3.96 -15.38
CA TYR A 343 -11.00 -2.93 -14.38
C TYR A 343 -9.52 -2.91 -13.99
N MET A 344 -8.93 -4.08 -13.71
CA MET A 344 -7.49 -4.21 -13.41
C MET A 344 -6.64 -3.61 -14.53
N LEU A 345 -6.91 -3.98 -15.78
CA LEU A 345 -6.17 -3.47 -16.93
C LEU A 345 -6.21 -1.95 -17.01
N GLN A 346 -7.39 -1.35 -16.85
CA GLN A 346 -7.59 0.10 -16.93
C GLN A 346 -7.15 0.85 -15.67
N CYS A 347 -6.84 0.14 -14.59
CA CYS A 347 -6.07 0.66 -13.48
C CYS A 347 -4.53 0.51 -13.67
N GLY A 348 -4.07 0.01 -14.83
CA GLY A 348 -2.65 -0.21 -15.09
C GLY A 348 -2.05 -1.41 -14.35
N LEU A 349 -2.88 -2.42 -14.05
CA LEU A 349 -2.47 -3.72 -13.52
C LEU A 349 -2.45 -4.77 -14.61
N MET A 350 -1.49 -5.69 -14.58
CA MET A 350 -1.40 -6.80 -15.52
C MET A 350 -2.38 -7.92 -15.13
N PRO A 351 -3.40 -8.21 -15.97
CA PRO A 351 -4.38 -9.26 -15.68
C PRO A 351 -3.80 -10.67 -15.92
N PRO A 352 -4.25 -11.69 -15.16
CA PRO A 352 -3.84 -13.09 -15.37
C PRO A 352 -4.55 -13.73 -16.57
N MET A 353 -3.87 -13.74 -17.68
CA MET A 353 -4.31 -14.34 -18.96
C MET A 353 -3.09 -14.77 -19.78
N ARG A 354 -3.30 -15.31 -21.00
CA ARG A 354 -2.18 -15.57 -21.91
C ARG A 354 -1.65 -14.27 -22.52
N VAL A 355 -0.36 -14.27 -22.85
CA VAL A 355 0.34 -13.11 -23.39
C VAL A 355 -0.17 -12.68 -24.79
N ASP A 356 -0.73 -13.62 -25.55
CA ASP A 356 -1.33 -13.39 -26.86
C ASP A 356 -2.80 -12.89 -26.80
N SER A 357 -3.30 -12.61 -25.61
CA SER A 357 -4.59 -11.95 -25.41
C SER A 357 -4.57 -10.51 -25.90
N GLN A 358 -5.69 -10.08 -26.50
CA GLN A 358 -5.87 -8.71 -26.99
C GLN A 358 -6.97 -8.00 -26.21
N CYS A 359 -6.70 -6.78 -25.80
CA CYS A 359 -7.59 -5.99 -24.97
C CYS A 359 -7.81 -4.61 -25.56
N GLY A 360 -9.06 -4.24 -25.78
CA GLY A 360 -9.45 -2.86 -26.03
C GLY A 360 -9.69 -2.10 -24.73
N LEU A 361 -9.77 -0.79 -24.83
CA LEU A 361 -10.11 0.08 -23.72
C LEU A 361 -11.56 0.56 -23.87
N PHE A 362 -12.24 0.68 -22.74
CA PHE A 362 -13.60 1.19 -22.68
C PHE A 362 -13.61 2.53 -21.93
N GLU A 363 -14.47 3.45 -22.35
CA GLU A 363 -14.63 4.72 -21.65
C GLU A 363 -15.45 4.55 -20.38
N SER A 364 -16.41 3.62 -20.42
CA SER A 364 -17.30 3.34 -19.30
C SER A 364 -17.44 1.85 -19.03
N LEU A 365 -17.42 1.48 -17.76
CA LEU A 365 -17.69 0.13 -17.28
C LEU A 365 -18.92 0.16 -16.38
N PHE A 366 -20.01 -0.49 -16.83
CA PHE A 366 -21.26 -0.63 -16.09
C PHE A 366 -21.39 -2.05 -15.54
N ILE A 367 -21.57 -2.21 -14.24
CA ILE A 367 -21.64 -3.51 -13.58
C ILE A 367 -22.91 -3.57 -12.73
N ASP A 368 -23.78 -4.53 -13.04
CA ASP A 368 -24.99 -4.86 -12.29
C ASP A 368 -24.96 -6.37 -11.98
N ILE A 369 -24.19 -6.73 -10.96
CA ILE A 369 -23.89 -8.13 -10.59
C ILE A 369 -24.07 -8.30 -9.09
N GLY A 370 -25.00 -9.14 -8.70
CA GLY A 370 -25.25 -9.53 -7.31
C GLY A 370 -26.66 -9.18 -6.87
N ASP A 371 -27.17 -9.97 -5.92
CA ASP A 371 -28.39 -9.64 -5.20
C ASP A 371 -28.04 -8.57 -4.17
N GLU A 372 -28.61 -7.37 -4.30
CA GLU A 372 -28.66 -6.41 -3.19
C GLU A 372 -29.63 -6.96 -2.13
N GLN A 373 -29.23 -8.02 -1.45
CA GLN A 373 -29.92 -8.54 -0.27
C GLN A 373 -29.64 -7.61 0.93
N SER A 374 -30.19 -6.41 0.87
CA SER A 374 -30.43 -5.63 2.05
C SER A 374 -31.73 -6.17 2.69
N ILE A 375 -31.63 -6.76 3.88
CA ILE A 375 -32.76 -7.31 4.67
C ILE A 375 -33.82 -6.24 4.96
N LEU A 376 -33.63 -4.99 4.60
CA LEU A 376 -34.51 -3.86 4.85
C LEU A 376 -35.36 -3.41 3.64
N ASP A 377 -35.12 -3.93 2.41
CA ASP A 377 -35.70 -3.39 1.19
C ASP A 377 -36.10 -4.46 0.15
N ASP A 378 -36.94 -5.43 0.50
CA ASP A 378 -37.48 -6.44 -0.44
C ASP A 378 -38.31 -5.85 -1.61
N LEU A 379 -38.74 -4.60 -1.55
CA LEU A 379 -39.41 -3.87 -2.65
C LEU A 379 -38.43 -3.08 -3.54
N SER A 380 -37.13 -3.06 -3.21
CA SER A 380 -36.14 -2.18 -3.85
C SER A 380 -35.30 -2.85 -4.96
N THR A 381 -35.12 -4.17 -4.93
CA THR A 381 -34.19 -4.86 -5.87
C THR A 381 -34.57 -4.65 -7.34
N TYR A 382 -35.84 -4.89 -7.70
CA TYR A 382 -36.31 -4.69 -9.07
C TYR A 382 -36.30 -3.21 -9.48
N SER A 383 -36.69 -2.32 -8.58
CA SER A 383 -36.72 -0.88 -8.84
C SER A 383 -35.28 -0.35 -9.00
N SER A 384 -34.34 -0.84 -8.21
CA SER A 384 -32.90 -0.48 -8.32
C SER A 384 -32.30 -0.94 -9.67
N HIS A 385 -32.61 -2.19 -10.07
CA HIS A 385 -32.20 -2.69 -11.39
C HIS A 385 -32.78 -1.84 -12.53
N LEU A 386 -34.07 -1.42 -12.45
CA LEU A 386 -34.62 -0.55 -13.48
C LEU A 386 -33.99 0.84 -13.53
N ILE A 387 -33.65 1.42 -12.38
CA ILE A 387 -32.94 2.70 -12.30
C ILE A 387 -31.55 2.56 -12.92
N ASN A 388 -30.83 1.49 -12.60
CA ASN A 388 -29.53 1.17 -13.17
C ASN A 388 -29.62 0.97 -14.70
N MET A 389 -30.63 0.25 -15.18
CA MET A 389 -30.86 0.07 -16.62
C MET A 389 -31.21 1.38 -17.34
N LYS A 390 -31.96 2.26 -16.69
CA LYS A 390 -32.26 3.59 -17.21
C LYS A 390 -30.98 4.40 -17.35
N ALA A 391 -30.13 4.46 -16.33
CA ALA A 391 -28.85 5.15 -16.37
C ALA A 391 -27.94 4.57 -17.45
N LEU A 392 -27.88 3.23 -17.57
CA LEU A 392 -27.13 2.57 -18.65
C LEU A 392 -27.64 2.99 -20.03
N LEU A 393 -28.96 2.96 -20.25
CA LEU A 393 -29.55 3.37 -21.52
C LEU A 393 -29.30 4.84 -21.86
N GLU A 394 -29.26 5.72 -20.87
CA GLU A 394 -28.99 7.14 -21.07
C GLU A 394 -27.52 7.41 -21.48
N HIS A 395 -26.58 6.68 -20.90
CA HIS A 395 -25.14 6.98 -21.03
C HIS A 395 -24.35 6.00 -21.92
N ALA A 396 -24.91 4.84 -22.24
CA ALA A 396 -24.22 3.85 -23.05
C ALA A 396 -23.98 4.31 -24.50
N ASP A 397 -22.83 3.99 -25.01
CA ASP A 397 -22.40 4.17 -26.40
C ASP A 397 -21.48 3.01 -26.85
N GLY A 398 -20.83 3.15 -28.01
CA GLY A 398 -19.93 2.14 -28.57
C GLY A 398 -18.65 1.90 -27.76
N ASN A 399 -18.33 2.76 -26.77
CA ASN A 399 -17.18 2.65 -25.87
C ASN A 399 -17.55 2.14 -24.48
N THR A 400 -18.80 1.71 -24.28
CA THR A 400 -19.29 1.19 -23.01
C THR A 400 -19.21 -0.32 -22.94
N LEU A 401 -18.68 -0.87 -21.83
CA LEU A 401 -18.80 -2.29 -21.48
C LEU A 401 -19.81 -2.44 -20.33
N PHE A 402 -20.88 -3.21 -20.56
CA PHE A 402 -21.86 -3.51 -19.54
C PHE A 402 -21.87 -5.00 -19.16
N LEU A 403 -22.05 -5.29 -17.88
CA LEU A 403 -22.09 -6.63 -17.30
C LEU A 403 -23.32 -6.74 -16.38
N ILE A 404 -24.29 -7.55 -16.78
CA ILE A 404 -25.59 -7.67 -16.06
C ILE A 404 -25.85 -9.13 -15.73
N ASP A 405 -25.99 -9.44 -14.45
CA ASP A 405 -26.35 -10.78 -14.00
C ASP A 405 -27.87 -10.94 -13.87
N GLU A 406 -28.37 -12.13 -14.16
CA GLU A 406 -29.78 -12.50 -14.08
C GLU A 406 -30.73 -11.50 -14.75
N PHE A 407 -30.41 -11.07 -15.97
CA PHE A 407 -31.06 -9.98 -16.66
C PHE A 407 -32.54 -10.22 -16.88
N GLY A 408 -33.39 -9.29 -16.35
CA GLY A 408 -34.84 -9.30 -16.44
C GLY A 408 -35.53 -9.99 -15.27
N THR A 409 -34.84 -10.52 -14.28
CA THR A 409 -35.42 -11.15 -13.08
C THR A 409 -36.02 -10.11 -12.10
N GLY A 410 -36.78 -10.56 -11.12
CA GLY A 410 -37.39 -9.69 -10.08
C GLY A 410 -38.79 -9.19 -10.41
N THR A 411 -39.39 -9.61 -11.57
CA THR A 411 -40.77 -9.31 -11.93
C THR A 411 -41.43 -10.51 -12.60
N GLU A 412 -42.69 -10.37 -13.05
CA GLU A 412 -43.38 -11.41 -13.81
C GLU A 412 -42.53 -11.85 -15.02
N PRO A 413 -42.29 -13.14 -15.22
CA PRO A 413 -41.36 -13.64 -16.24
C PRO A 413 -41.58 -13.13 -17.66
N GLN A 414 -42.84 -13.00 -18.07
CA GLN A 414 -43.19 -12.53 -19.43
C GLN A 414 -42.87 -11.04 -19.57
N LEU A 415 -43.19 -10.23 -18.58
CA LEU A 415 -42.89 -8.79 -18.58
C LEU A 415 -41.41 -8.52 -18.46
N GLY A 416 -40.71 -9.20 -17.52
CA GLY A 416 -39.28 -9.10 -17.34
C GLY A 416 -38.50 -9.47 -18.59
N GLY A 417 -38.86 -10.56 -19.24
CA GLY A 417 -38.25 -10.99 -20.51
C GLY A 417 -38.49 -9.98 -21.65
N ALA A 418 -39.65 -9.38 -21.78
CA ALA A 418 -39.97 -8.38 -22.81
C ALA A 418 -39.21 -7.06 -22.59
N ILE A 419 -39.08 -6.60 -21.33
CA ILE A 419 -38.30 -5.40 -20.96
C ILE A 419 -36.82 -5.64 -21.23
N ALA A 420 -36.27 -6.78 -20.83
CA ALA A 420 -34.90 -7.13 -21.06
C ALA A 420 -34.54 -7.20 -22.56
N GLU A 421 -35.46 -7.75 -23.36
CA GLU A 421 -35.34 -7.78 -24.82
C GLU A 421 -35.26 -6.37 -25.42
N ALA A 422 -36.17 -5.48 -25.04
CA ALA A 422 -36.19 -4.10 -25.52
C ALA A 422 -34.93 -3.33 -25.15
N ILE A 423 -34.44 -3.49 -23.90
CA ILE A 423 -33.18 -2.88 -23.43
C ILE A 423 -31.99 -3.41 -24.23
N LEU A 424 -31.90 -4.72 -24.45
CA LEU A 424 -30.79 -5.33 -25.16
C LEU A 424 -30.74 -4.89 -26.63
N LEU A 425 -31.87 -4.74 -27.28
CA LEU A 425 -31.98 -4.19 -28.62
C LEU A 425 -31.52 -2.74 -28.69
N GLU A 426 -31.87 -1.92 -27.70
CA GLU A 426 -31.47 -0.52 -27.66
C GLU A 426 -29.94 -0.40 -27.42
N LEU A 427 -29.36 -1.18 -26.51
CA LEU A 427 -27.91 -1.24 -26.29
C LEU A 427 -27.17 -1.70 -27.55
N ASN A 428 -27.73 -2.68 -28.30
CA ASN A 428 -27.16 -3.12 -29.57
C ASN A 428 -27.20 -2.02 -30.64
N LYS A 429 -28.27 -1.21 -30.73
CA LYS A 429 -28.34 -0.05 -31.62
C LYS A 429 -27.28 1.00 -31.27
N LYS A 430 -27.03 1.21 -30.00
CA LYS A 430 -25.98 2.11 -29.47
C LYS A 430 -24.56 1.55 -29.67
N GLN A 431 -24.44 0.35 -30.26
CA GLN A 431 -23.16 -0.33 -30.48
C GLN A 431 -22.39 -0.67 -29.21
N ALA A 432 -23.04 -0.69 -28.05
CA ALA A 432 -22.41 -1.02 -26.77
C ALA A 432 -21.92 -2.46 -26.73
N PHE A 433 -20.85 -2.69 -25.99
CA PHE A 433 -20.30 -4.02 -25.69
C PHE A 433 -20.84 -4.51 -24.35
N GLY A 434 -21.08 -5.81 -24.22
CA GLY A 434 -21.50 -6.31 -22.93
C GLY A 434 -21.72 -7.80 -22.83
N MET A 435 -22.00 -8.21 -21.59
CA MET A 435 -22.37 -9.60 -21.29
C MET A 435 -23.57 -9.60 -20.35
N VAL A 436 -24.54 -10.46 -20.64
CA VAL A 436 -25.70 -10.66 -19.76
C VAL A 436 -25.85 -12.14 -19.47
N THR A 437 -26.26 -12.48 -18.25
CA THR A 437 -26.75 -13.83 -17.96
C THR A 437 -28.26 -13.85 -17.90
N THR A 438 -28.88 -14.90 -18.36
CA THR A 438 -30.31 -15.01 -18.39
C THR A 438 -30.84 -16.45 -18.37
N HIS A 439 -32.07 -16.59 -17.90
CA HIS A 439 -32.88 -17.82 -18.01
C HIS A 439 -33.96 -17.69 -19.07
N TYR A 440 -34.20 -16.51 -19.62
CA TYR A 440 -35.31 -16.25 -20.55
C TYR A 440 -35.01 -16.77 -21.96
N ALA A 441 -35.98 -17.55 -22.49
CA ALA A 441 -35.87 -18.15 -23.81
C ALA A 441 -35.91 -17.11 -24.94
N ASN A 442 -36.70 -16.02 -24.78
CA ASN A 442 -36.77 -14.94 -25.76
C ASN A 442 -35.43 -14.24 -25.99
N LEU A 443 -34.58 -14.04 -24.97
CA LEU A 443 -33.28 -13.44 -25.11
C LEU A 443 -32.31 -14.35 -25.86
N LYS A 444 -32.43 -15.66 -25.71
CA LYS A 444 -31.68 -16.65 -26.49
C LYS A 444 -32.04 -16.59 -27.97
N LEU A 445 -33.35 -16.53 -28.27
CA LEU A 445 -33.87 -16.39 -29.65
C LEU A 445 -33.48 -15.04 -30.26
N LEU A 446 -33.45 -13.97 -29.45
CA LEU A 446 -32.99 -12.66 -29.89
C LEU A 446 -31.54 -12.71 -30.40
N ALA A 447 -30.67 -13.38 -29.64
CA ALA A 447 -29.25 -13.54 -30.02
C ALA A 447 -29.06 -14.32 -31.31
N ASP A 448 -29.94 -15.27 -31.62
CA ASP A 448 -29.86 -16.02 -32.89
C ASP A 448 -30.35 -15.20 -34.12
N ASN A 449 -31.16 -14.15 -33.88
CA ASN A 449 -31.83 -13.41 -34.97
C ASN A 449 -31.24 -12.00 -35.19
N HIS A 450 -30.38 -11.48 -34.32
CA HIS A 450 -29.90 -10.11 -34.39
C HIS A 450 -28.37 -10.03 -34.45
N LYS A 451 -27.86 -9.40 -35.52
CA LYS A 451 -26.42 -9.10 -35.63
C LYS A 451 -25.95 -8.25 -34.45
N GLY A 452 -24.76 -8.51 -33.95
CA GLY A 452 -24.17 -7.83 -32.82
C GLY A 452 -24.42 -8.54 -31.49
N ILE A 453 -25.34 -9.47 -31.43
CA ILE A 453 -25.66 -10.26 -30.23
C ILE A 453 -25.35 -11.74 -30.52
N ILE A 454 -24.67 -12.41 -29.59
CA ILE A 454 -24.27 -13.81 -29.71
C ILE A 454 -24.69 -14.61 -28.47
N ASN A 455 -25.08 -15.87 -28.66
CA ASN A 455 -25.35 -16.80 -27.57
C ASN A 455 -24.06 -17.39 -27.00
N GLY A 456 -24.02 -17.58 -25.67
CA GLY A 456 -23.02 -18.34 -24.95
C GLY A 456 -23.67 -19.38 -24.03
N ALA A 457 -23.05 -20.56 -23.98
CA ALA A 457 -23.50 -21.66 -23.14
C ALA A 457 -22.43 -22.03 -22.11
N MET A 458 -22.82 -22.09 -20.82
CA MET A 458 -22.00 -22.76 -19.80
C MET A 458 -22.24 -24.27 -19.92
N LEU A 459 -21.16 -25.02 -20.16
CA LEU A 459 -21.21 -26.46 -20.31
C LEU A 459 -21.47 -27.18 -18.98
N PHE A 460 -22.25 -28.23 -19.06
CA PHE A 460 -22.61 -29.09 -17.95
C PHE A 460 -22.43 -30.57 -18.34
N ASP A 461 -21.74 -31.33 -17.49
CA ASP A 461 -21.55 -32.76 -17.70
C ASP A 461 -22.80 -33.51 -17.20
N THR A 462 -23.63 -33.96 -18.11
CA THR A 462 -24.86 -34.71 -17.79
C THR A 462 -24.62 -36.13 -17.29
N LYS A 463 -23.42 -36.71 -17.53
CA LYS A 463 -23.06 -38.05 -17.05
C LYS A 463 -22.69 -38.04 -15.57
N PHE A 464 -21.89 -37.04 -15.18
CA PHE A 464 -21.42 -36.89 -13.80
C PHE A 464 -22.22 -35.87 -13.02
N MET A 465 -23.26 -35.26 -13.62
CA MET A 465 -24.15 -34.25 -13.02
C MET A 465 -23.36 -33.12 -12.34
N GLN A 466 -22.34 -32.59 -13.04
CA GLN A 466 -21.47 -31.53 -12.50
C GLN A 466 -21.19 -30.44 -13.53
N PRO A 467 -21.01 -29.18 -13.08
CA PRO A 467 -20.64 -28.07 -13.96
C PRO A 467 -19.20 -28.25 -14.45
N MET A 468 -18.98 -27.98 -15.75
CA MET A 468 -17.65 -27.98 -16.37
C MET A 468 -16.94 -26.62 -16.24
N TYR A 469 -17.68 -25.55 -15.94
CA TYR A 469 -17.23 -24.16 -15.88
C TYR A 469 -16.61 -23.67 -17.21
N LEU A 470 -16.86 -24.34 -18.30
CA LEU A 470 -16.43 -23.98 -19.63
C LEU A 470 -17.54 -23.22 -20.35
N MET A 471 -17.17 -22.11 -21.00
CA MET A 471 -18.07 -21.33 -21.83
C MET A 471 -17.80 -21.64 -23.30
N VAL A 472 -18.89 -21.83 -24.07
CA VAL A 472 -18.84 -21.99 -25.52
C VAL A 472 -19.73 -20.94 -26.14
N THR A 473 -19.27 -20.20 -27.13
CA THR A 473 -19.99 -19.19 -27.90
C THR A 473 -20.67 -19.78 -29.15
N GLY A 474 -21.70 -19.08 -29.65
CA GLY A 474 -22.41 -19.45 -30.89
C GLY A 474 -23.57 -20.45 -30.67
N LYS A 475 -23.82 -20.93 -29.46
CA LYS A 475 -24.97 -21.81 -29.15
C LYS A 475 -25.59 -21.44 -27.83
N PRO A 476 -26.96 -21.45 -27.71
CA PRO A 476 -27.61 -21.25 -26.43
C PRO A 476 -27.44 -22.48 -25.53
N GLY A 477 -27.28 -22.25 -24.22
CA GLY A 477 -27.25 -23.32 -23.21
C GLY A 477 -28.67 -23.75 -22.78
N SER A 478 -28.83 -25.03 -22.41
CA SER A 478 -30.01 -25.54 -21.72
C SER A 478 -29.87 -25.34 -20.22
N SER A 479 -30.99 -25.18 -19.53
CA SER A 479 -30.99 -24.96 -18.07
C SER A 479 -30.82 -26.24 -17.25
N PHE A 480 -30.95 -27.42 -17.87
CA PHE A 480 -30.84 -28.76 -17.25
C PHE A 480 -31.58 -28.88 -15.91
N ALA A 481 -32.67 -28.08 -15.72
CA ALA A 481 -33.34 -28.02 -14.43
C ALA A 481 -34.03 -29.36 -14.05
N PHE A 482 -34.49 -30.10 -15.05
CA PHE A 482 -35.08 -31.44 -14.85
C PHE A 482 -34.03 -32.52 -14.58
N GLU A 483 -32.83 -32.41 -15.15
CA GLU A 483 -31.78 -33.39 -15.00
C GLU A 483 -30.99 -33.19 -13.70
N ILE A 484 -31.08 -31.99 -13.10
CA ILE A 484 -30.41 -31.65 -11.82
C ILE A 484 -31.32 -31.89 -10.61
N ALA A 485 -32.66 -31.84 -10.78
CA ALA A 485 -33.64 -32.09 -9.73
C ALA A 485 -33.87 -33.59 -9.52
#